data_1ada08a5fc6aa0ae919d0357eac27738
#
_entry.id   1ada08a5fc6aa0ae919d0357eac27738
#
_cell.length_a   1.000
_cell.length_b   1.000
_cell.length_c   1.000
_cell.angle_alpha   90.00
_cell.angle_beta   90.00
_cell.angle_gamma   90.00
#
_symmetry.space_group_name_H-M   'P 1'
#
loop_
_entity.id
_entity.type
_entity.pdbx_description
1 polymer ?
#
loop_
_entity_poly.entity_id
_entity_poly.type
_entity_poly.pdbx_seq_one_letter_code
_entity_poly.pdbx_strand_id
1 'polypeptide(L)'
;MSLTLRTISREQHLAYIQSLPSASHCQVPAWADVKNEWRSENLGWFDTRTGQMVGAGLVLYRQLPKVKRYLAYLPEGPVINWFAPNLDEWLRPMLDHLKKQGAFSVKMGPPVVIRRWDAAAIKKGIQDQDVKRLRDIEATHIEPRAFEVSDKLRRMGWQQGEDGGAGFGDVQPRYVFQVPLEGRSLEDVHKGFNQLWRRNIKKADKAGVQVVQGNMANPYDLDEWQRLYEITAERDKFRPRPKAYFQRMWNVLNAEDPHRMRLYFAEHEGERISAATMLIVGGHVWYSYGASANHKREVRPSNAMQWRMLQDAYALGASVYDLRGISDSLDENDHLFGLIQFKVGTGGQAAEYLGEWDFPLNKLLHKALDIYMSRR
;
A
#
# COMPACT_ATOMS: atom_id res chain seq x y z
N MET A 1 -8.39 29.82 -0.98
CA MET A 1 -9.24 29.07 -0.05
C MET A 1 -8.54 29.16 1.30
N SER A 2 -9.14 29.71 2.34
CA SER A 2 -8.50 29.75 3.66
C SER A 2 -8.91 28.51 4.44
N LEU A 3 -7.95 27.81 5.05
CA LEU A 3 -8.17 26.54 5.74
C LEU A 3 -7.83 26.65 7.24
N THR A 4 -8.62 26.00 8.06
CA THR A 4 -8.26 25.72 9.47
C THR A 4 -8.06 24.24 9.68
N LEU A 5 -7.05 23.90 10.50
CA LEU A 5 -6.78 22.54 10.93
C LEU A 5 -7.29 22.31 12.35
N ARG A 6 -7.92 21.17 12.60
CA ARG A 6 -8.39 20.75 13.92
C ARG A 6 -8.16 19.28 14.14
N THR A 7 -7.97 18.86 15.38
CA THR A 7 -8.14 17.47 15.79
C THR A 7 -9.62 17.10 15.67
N ILE A 8 -9.92 15.95 15.10
CA ILE A 8 -11.27 15.45 14.88
C ILE A 8 -11.47 14.10 15.56
N SER A 9 -12.72 13.69 15.73
CA SER A 9 -13.02 12.35 16.24
C SER A 9 -12.78 11.29 15.18
N ARG A 10 -12.69 10.01 15.59
CA ARG A 10 -12.56 8.87 14.69
C ARG A 10 -13.77 8.75 13.76
N GLU A 11 -14.96 9.00 14.29
CA GLU A 11 -16.22 8.96 13.55
C GLU A 11 -16.26 10.04 12.46
N GLN A 12 -15.79 11.24 12.75
CA GLN A 12 -15.70 12.33 11.77
C GLN A 12 -14.69 11.97 10.67
N HIS A 13 -13.53 11.41 11.04
CA HIS A 13 -12.54 10.98 10.07
C HIS A 13 -13.07 9.84 9.18
N LEU A 14 -13.69 8.82 9.79
CA LEU A 14 -14.27 7.69 9.06
C LEU A 14 -15.37 8.15 8.10
N ALA A 15 -16.27 9.04 8.55
CA ALA A 15 -17.33 9.60 7.71
C ALA A 15 -16.76 10.35 6.49
N TYR A 16 -15.66 11.09 6.68
CA TYR A 16 -14.98 11.75 5.57
C TYR A 16 -14.40 10.73 4.58
N ILE A 17 -13.67 9.71 5.06
CA ILE A 17 -13.12 8.65 4.19
C ILE A 17 -14.23 7.93 3.41
N GLN A 18 -15.36 7.63 4.07
CA GLN A 18 -16.51 6.98 3.43
C GLN A 18 -17.22 7.84 2.40
N SER A 19 -17.08 9.17 2.45
CA SER A 19 -17.63 10.10 1.45
C SER A 19 -16.81 10.14 0.15
N LEU A 20 -15.62 9.53 0.14
CA LEU A 20 -14.71 9.50 -1.00
C LEU A 20 -14.85 8.20 -1.78
N PRO A 21 -14.54 8.19 -3.10
CA PRO A 21 -14.47 6.96 -3.87
C PRO A 21 -13.52 5.92 -3.26
N SER A 22 -12.41 6.39 -2.70
CA SER A 22 -11.41 5.58 -2.01
C SER A 22 -10.44 6.45 -1.21
N ALA A 23 -9.77 5.85 -0.22
CA ALA A 23 -8.59 6.39 0.44
C ALA A 23 -7.66 5.23 0.82
N SER A 24 -6.39 5.50 1.14
CA SER A 24 -5.50 4.45 1.60
C SER A 24 -6.00 3.77 2.88
N HIS A 25 -5.86 2.46 2.95
CA HIS A 25 -6.12 1.71 4.18
C HIS A 25 -5.23 2.14 5.35
N CYS A 26 -4.09 2.78 5.07
CA CYS A 26 -3.22 3.38 6.10
C CYS A 26 -3.78 4.69 6.68
N GLN A 27 -4.81 5.26 6.06
CA GLN A 27 -5.45 6.49 6.49
C GLN A 27 -6.84 6.28 7.14
N VAL A 28 -7.33 5.05 7.23
CA VAL A 28 -8.54 4.78 8.03
C VAL A 28 -8.24 4.88 9.52
N PRO A 29 -9.17 5.38 10.36
CA PRO A 29 -8.94 5.56 11.80
C PRO A 29 -8.50 4.29 12.53
N ALA A 30 -9.04 3.13 12.16
CA ALA A 30 -8.68 1.84 12.76
C ALA A 30 -7.20 1.47 12.54
N TRP A 31 -6.52 2.03 11.55
CA TRP A 31 -5.08 1.79 11.34
C TRP A 31 -4.22 2.26 12.51
N ALA A 32 -4.68 3.25 13.28
CA ALA A 32 -4.05 3.66 14.54
C ALA A 32 -3.93 2.50 15.54
N ASP A 33 -4.98 1.69 15.66
CA ASP A 33 -5.01 0.55 16.60
C ASP A 33 -4.20 -0.64 16.05
N VAL A 34 -4.07 -0.78 14.72
CA VAL A 34 -3.10 -1.73 14.13
C VAL A 34 -1.68 -1.35 14.55
N LYS A 35 -1.38 -0.06 14.64
CA LYS A 35 -0.08 0.52 15.06
C LYS A 35 -0.09 0.98 16.52
N ASN A 36 -0.70 0.19 17.40
CA ASN A 36 -0.95 0.55 18.81
C ASN A 36 0.29 0.91 19.64
N GLU A 37 1.48 0.59 19.16
CA GLU A 37 2.75 1.00 19.75
C GLU A 37 3.12 2.47 19.48
N TRP A 38 2.35 3.17 18.63
CA TRP A 38 2.53 4.56 18.27
C TRP A 38 1.36 5.39 18.84
N ARG A 39 1.65 6.57 19.39
CA ARG A 39 0.61 7.56 19.67
C ARG A 39 -0.01 8.00 18.33
N SER A 40 -1.29 8.27 18.30
CA SER A 40 -1.98 8.70 17.07
C SER A 40 -2.93 9.86 17.34
N GLU A 41 -3.27 10.59 16.28
CA GLU A 41 -4.38 11.54 16.24
C GLU A 41 -4.98 11.62 14.83
N ASN A 42 -6.24 12.07 14.76
CA ASN A 42 -6.94 12.33 13.52
C ASN A 42 -7.03 13.85 13.31
N LEU A 43 -6.62 14.32 12.15
CA LEU A 43 -6.65 15.73 11.76
C LEU A 43 -7.70 15.96 10.68
N GLY A 44 -8.40 17.08 10.75
CA GLY A 44 -9.36 17.53 9.72
C GLY A 44 -9.01 18.93 9.24
N TRP A 45 -9.07 19.14 7.94
CA TRP A 45 -8.97 20.46 7.28
C TRP A 45 -10.36 20.97 6.99
N PHE A 46 -10.64 22.21 7.35
CA PHE A 46 -11.94 22.85 7.21
C PHE A 46 -11.82 24.14 6.40
N ASP A 47 -12.66 24.27 5.38
CA ASP A 47 -12.84 25.54 4.67
C ASP A 47 -13.44 26.58 5.64
N THR A 48 -12.72 27.68 5.87
CA THR A 48 -13.17 28.71 6.83
C THR A 48 -14.44 29.42 6.41
N ARG A 49 -14.75 29.46 5.11
CA ARG A 49 -15.93 30.13 4.56
C ARG A 49 -17.19 29.28 4.71
N THR A 50 -17.08 27.98 4.52
CA THR A 50 -18.23 27.05 4.54
C THR A 50 -18.36 26.25 5.82
N GLY A 51 -17.28 26.15 6.60
CA GLY A 51 -17.17 25.26 7.76
C GLY A 51 -17.08 23.76 7.40
N GLN A 52 -17.08 23.42 6.12
CA GLN A 52 -17.03 22.03 5.67
C GLN A 52 -15.64 21.43 5.82
N MET A 53 -15.59 20.16 6.19
CA MET A 53 -14.36 19.39 6.18
C MET A 53 -14.01 19.00 4.74
N VAL A 54 -12.81 19.35 4.32
CA VAL A 54 -12.30 19.20 2.93
C VAL A 54 -11.06 18.31 2.84
N GLY A 55 -10.58 17.84 3.98
CA GLY A 55 -9.45 16.92 4.07
C GLY A 55 -9.39 16.25 5.43
N ALA A 56 -8.74 15.07 5.50
CA ALA A 56 -8.47 14.35 6.72
C ALA A 56 -7.08 13.69 6.71
N GLY A 57 -6.56 13.36 7.88
CA GLY A 57 -5.28 12.65 7.98
C GLY A 57 -5.13 11.93 9.30
N LEU A 58 -4.70 10.67 9.24
CA LEU A 58 -4.23 9.92 10.39
C LEU A 58 -2.73 10.18 10.57
N VAL A 59 -2.36 10.67 11.75
CA VAL A 59 -0.97 10.89 12.15
C VAL A 59 -0.56 9.85 13.17
N LEU A 60 0.56 9.18 12.92
CA LEU A 60 1.21 8.25 13.83
C LEU A 60 2.49 8.89 14.37
N TYR A 61 2.67 8.88 15.70
CA TYR A 61 3.82 9.47 16.36
C TYR A 61 4.75 8.42 16.94
N ARG A 62 5.92 8.29 16.36
CA ARG A 62 6.99 7.43 16.90
C ARG A 62 7.88 8.22 17.82
N GLN A 63 7.89 7.85 19.09
CA GLN A 63 8.73 8.52 20.09
C GLN A 63 10.19 8.11 19.92
N LEU A 64 11.10 9.10 20.04
CA LEU A 64 12.52 8.82 20.19
C LEU A 64 12.81 8.16 21.55
N PRO A 65 13.77 7.23 21.60
CA PRO A 65 14.20 6.64 22.88
C PRO A 65 14.61 7.72 23.88
N LYS A 66 14.08 7.65 25.12
CA LYS A 66 14.42 8.53 26.25
C LYS A 66 14.10 10.01 26.10
N VAL A 67 13.51 10.45 24.98
CA VAL A 67 13.17 11.87 24.73
C VAL A 67 11.72 11.98 24.29
N LYS A 68 10.95 12.92 24.90
CA LYS A 68 9.57 13.20 24.46
C LYS A 68 9.56 14.05 23.18
N ARG A 69 10.11 13.50 22.13
CA ARG A 69 10.09 14.03 20.75
C ARG A 69 9.68 12.94 19.79
N TYR A 70 8.97 13.30 18.74
CA TYR A 70 8.28 12.35 17.88
C TYR A 70 8.64 12.56 16.41
N LEU A 71 8.81 11.45 15.68
CA LEU A 71 8.59 11.43 14.25
C LEU A 71 7.08 11.35 14.01
N ALA A 72 6.49 12.36 13.38
CA ALA A 72 5.10 12.34 12.96
C ALA A 72 5.03 11.73 11.55
N TYR A 73 4.27 10.65 11.38
CA TYR A 73 4.19 9.92 10.13
C TYR A 73 2.73 9.83 9.64
N LEU A 74 2.51 10.22 8.39
CA LEU A 74 1.23 10.13 7.69
C LEU A 74 1.39 9.13 6.52
N PRO A 75 1.22 7.82 6.77
CA PRO A 75 1.44 6.79 5.74
C PRO A 75 0.41 6.91 4.61
N GLU A 76 0.87 7.00 3.37
CA GLU A 76 0.02 7.15 2.18
C GLU A 76 -1.03 8.28 2.34
N GLY A 77 -0.63 9.39 2.96
CA GLY A 77 -1.49 10.52 3.30
C GLY A 77 -0.72 11.83 3.43
N PRO A 78 -1.41 12.89 3.92
CA PRO A 78 -2.83 12.97 4.28
C PRO A 78 -3.80 12.91 3.07
N VAL A 79 -5.08 12.71 3.34
CA VAL A 79 -6.16 12.70 2.34
C VAL A 79 -6.64 14.14 2.12
N ILE A 80 -5.99 14.85 1.21
CA ILE A 80 -6.23 16.26 0.90
C ILE A 80 -6.22 16.49 -0.61
N ASN A 81 -6.57 17.69 -1.06
CA ASN A 81 -6.42 18.07 -2.47
C ASN A 81 -4.95 18.39 -2.79
N TRP A 82 -4.18 17.38 -3.18
CA TRP A 82 -2.77 17.51 -3.56
C TRP A 82 -2.53 18.42 -4.77
N PHE A 83 -3.53 18.56 -5.64
CA PHE A 83 -3.46 19.41 -6.83
C PHE A 83 -3.97 20.84 -6.58
N ALA A 84 -4.15 21.23 -5.31
CA ALA A 84 -4.53 22.59 -4.98
C ALA A 84 -3.49 23.60 -5.49
N PRO A 85 -3.92 24.78 -6.01
CA PRO A 85 -3.01 25.80 -6.47
C PRO A 85 -2.02 26.24 -5.40
N ASN A 86 -2.49 26.44 -4.16
CA ASN A 86 -1.69 26.80 -3.00
C ASN A 86 -1.65 25.62 -2.01
N LEU A 87 -0.67 24.72 -2.17
CA LEU A 87 -0.48 23.56 -1.29
C LEU A 87 0.02 23.97 0.11
N ASP A 88 0.64 25.14 0.24
CA ASP A 88 1.11 25.68 1.52
C ASP A 88 -0.05 25.93 2.52
N GLU A 89 -1.22 26.34 2.02
CA GLU A 89 -2.42 26.50 2.86
C GLU A 89 -2.89 25.17 3.50
N TRP A 90 -2.58 24.04 2.89
CA TRP A 90 -2.90 22.72 3.40
C TRP A 90 -1.84 22.22 4.39
N LEU A 91 -0.57 22.35 4.05
CA LEU A 91 0.51 21.69 4.77
C LEU A 91 1.10 22.54 5.89
N ARG A 92 1.10 23.89 5.78
CA ARG A 92 1.68 24.74 6.84
C ARG A 92 0.93 24.65 8.16
N PRO A 93 -0.42 24.74 8.22
CA PRO A 93 -1.14 24.57 9.48
C PRO A 93 -0.88 23.20 10.13
N MET A 94 -0.71 22.13 9.30
CA MET A 94 -0.34 20.80 9.78
C MET A 94 1.06 20.80 10.40
N LEU A 95 2.06 21.36 9.74
CA LEU A 95 3.42 21.45 10.28
C LEU A 95 3.48 22.21 11.60
N ASP A 96 2.75 23.34 11.71
CA ASP A 96 2.67 24.14 12.94
C ASP A 96 1.99 23.36 14.08
N HIS A 97 0.91 22.63 13.76
CA HIS A 97 0.23 21.77 14.74
C HIS A 97 1.17 20.65 15.21
N LEU A 98 1.78 19.90 14.30
CA LEU A 98 2.66 18.77 14.61
C LEU A 98 3.88 19.21 15.43
N LYS A 99 4.43 20.40 15.14
CA LYS A 99 5.49 21.02 15.93
C LYS A 99 5.06 21.26 17.37
N LYS A 100 3.85 21.79 17.59
CA LYS A 100 3.25 21.98 18.94
C LYS A 100 3.03 20.64 19.65
N GLN A 101 2.74 19.58 18.93
CA GLN A 101 2.62 18.21 19.45
C GLN A 101 3.97 17.55 19.78
N GLY A 102 5.08 18.27 19.60
CA GLY A 102 6.44 17.79 19.91
C GLY A 102 7.09 17.00 18.79
N ALA A 103 6.58 17.08 17.56
CA ALA A 103 7.26 16.48 16.42
C ALA A 103 8.59 17.21 16.14
N PHE A 104 9.65 16.43 15.89
CA PHE A 104 10.93 16.94 15.42
C PHE A 104 11.12 16.77 13.92
N SER A 105 10.35 15.86 13.32
CA SER A 105 10.31 15.59 11.89
C SER A 105 8.91 15.11 11.50
N VAL A 106 8.51 15.41 10.29
CA VAL A 106 7.27 14.91 9.66
C VAL A 106 7.63 14.11 8.45
N LYS A 107 7.10 12.88 8.34
CA LYS A 107 7.17 12.05 7.13
C LYS A 107 5.76 11.85 6.58
N MET A 108 5.59 11.98 5.28
CA MET A 108 4.30 11.72 4.62
C MET A 108 4.51 11.04 3.26
N GLY A 109 3.53 10.27 2.81
CA GLY A 109 3.52 9.64 1.49
C GLY A 109 2.31 10.10 0.68
N PRO A 110 2.44 11.18 -0.14
CA PRO A 110 1.35 11.64 -0.99
C PRO A 110 0.84 10.53 -1.91
N PRO A 111 -0.46 10.18 -1.91
CA PRO A 111 -1.01 9.13 -2.79
C PRO A 111 -1.22 9.67 -4.22
N VAL A 112 -0.20 10.34 -4.77
CA VAL A 112 -0.22 10.95 -6.09
C VAL A 112 0.62 10.12 -7.04
N VAL A 113 -0.01 9.60 -8.10
CA VAL A 113 0.67 8.83 -9.14
C VAL A 113 1.32 9.78 -10.15
N ILE A 114 2.59 9.53 -10.47
CA ILE A 114 3.38 10.31 -11.43
C ILE A 114 3.32 9.68 -12.81
N ARG A 115 3.57 8.37 -12.89
CA ARG A 115 3.70 7.60 -14.13
C ARG A 115 2.98 6.27 -14.01
N ARG A 116 2.57 5.77 -15.17
CA ARG A 116 2.07 4.40 -15.32
C ARG A 116 2.71 3.73 -16.53
N TRP A 117 2.94 2.44 -16.42
CA TRP A 117 3.41 1.57 -17.50
C TRP A 117 2.48 0.37 -17.58
N ASP A 118 1.87 0.16 -18.72
CA ASP A 118 1.07 -1.04 -18.93
C ASP A 118 1.93 -2.31 -19.03
N ALA A 119 1.29 -3.46 -18.86
CA ALA A 119 2.00 -4.74 -18.89
C ALA A 119 2.70 -5.01 -20.22
N ALA A 120 2.21 -4.44 -21.33
CA ALA A 120 2.83 -4.64 -22.65
C ALA A 120 4.15 -3.86 -22.76
N ALA A 121 4.18 -2.60 -22.31
CA ALA A 121 5.39 -1.79 -22.26
C ALA A 121 6.46 -2.44 -21.36
N ILE A 122 6.06 -2.92 -20.17
CA ILE A 122 6.99 -3.58 -19.24
C ILE A 122 7.55 -4.86 -19.83
N LYS A 123 6.72 -5.69 -20.47
CA LYS A 123 7.18 -6.93 -21.15
C LYS A 123 8.19 -6.65 -22.25
N LYS A 124 7.95 -5.59 -23.04
CA LYS A 124 8.89 -5.15 -24.07
C LYS A 124 10.21 -4.70 -23.46
N GLY A 125 10.16 -3.91 -22.36
CA GLY A 125 11.35 -3.48 -21.65
C GLY A 125 12.15 -4.63 -21.04
N ILE A 126 11.50 -5.65 -20.47
CA ILE A 126 12.18 -6.86 -19.94
C ILE A 126 12.95 -7.62 -21.05
N GLN A 127 12.50 -7.55 -22.30
CA GLN A 127 13.17 -8.20 -23.43
C GLN A 127 14.36 -7.41 -23.98
N ASP A 128 14.51 -6.14 -23.58
CA ASP A 128 15.56 -5.25 -24.03
C ASP A 128 16.69 -5.23 -22.98
N GLN A 129 17.88 -5.66 -23.39
CA GLN A 129 19.05 -5.78 -22.51
C GLN A 129 19.57 -4.43 -21.99
N ASP A 130 19.28 -3.35 -22.69
CA ASP A 130 19.69 -1.98 -22.30
C ASP A 130 18.74 -1.37 -21.24
N VAL A 131 17.54 -1.93 -21.06
CA VAL A 131 16.55 -1.51 -20.08
C VAL A 131 16.82 -2.23 -18.75
N LYS A 132 17.12 -1.45 -17.70
CA LYS A 132 17.40 -1.99 -16.36
C LYS A 132 16.33 -1.62 -15.33
N ARG A 133 15.57 -0.57 -15.58
CA ARG A 133 14.56 -0.04 -14.65
C ARG A 133 13.29 0.35 -15.38
N LEU A 134 12.17 0.42 -14.65
CA LEU A 134 10.90 0.93 -15.18
C LEU A 134 11.03 2.33 -15.79
N ARG A 135 11.87 3.18 -15.21
CA ARG A 135 12.10 4.55 -15.72
C ARG A 135 12.83 4.61 -17.07
N ASP A 136 13.51 3.53 -17.44
CA ASP A 136 14.19 3.44 -18.74
C ASP A 136 13.18 3.15 -19.87
N ILE A 137 11.95 2.77 -19.52
CA ILE A 137 10.84 2.56 -20.44
C ILE A 137 10.02 3.85 -20.54
N GLU A 138 9.60 4.22 -21.74
CA GLU A 138 8.62 5.29 -21.92
C GLU A 138 7.31 4.94 -21.18
N ALA A 139 6.86 5.84 -20.30
CA ALA A 139 5.64 5.64 -19.56
C ALA A 139 4.42 5.72 -20.49
N THR A 140 3.46 4.81 -20.32
CA THR A 140 2.21 4.82 -21.09
C THR A 140 1.27 5.94 -20.67
N HIS A 141 1.46 6.46 -19.45
CA HIS A 141 0.77 7.64 -18.94
C HIS A 141 1.66 8.41 -17.99
N ILE A 142 1.64 9.73 -18.11
CA ILE A 142 2.30 10.67 -17.20
C ILE A 142 1.26 11.68 -16.70
N GLU A 143 1.26 11.96 -15.37
CA GLU A 143 0.46 13.03 -14.77
C GLU A 143 1.37 14.27 -14.57
N PRO A 144 1.32 15.28 -15.46
CA PRO A 144 2.22 16.44 -15.37
C PRO A 144 2.06 17.23 -14.08
N ARG A 145 0.84 17.29 -13.52
CA ARG A 145 0.55 18.01 -12.28
C ARG A 145 1.23 17.38 -11.07
N ALA A 146 1.60 16.09 -11.14
CA ALA A 146 2.36 15.43 -10.08
C ALA A 146 3.77 16.01 -9.92
N PHE A 147 4.39 16.44 -11.03
CA PHE A 147 5.69 17.13 -10.98
C PHE A 147 5.55 18.52 -10.33
N GLU A 148 4.46 19.23 -10.61
CA GLU A 148 4.16 20.51 -9.94
C GLU A 148 4.00 20.33 -8.42
N VAL A 149 3.37 19.23 -7.97
CA VAL A 149 3.28 18.88 -6.54
C VAL A 149 4.68 18.66 -5.95
N SER A 150 5.55 17.90 -6.62
CA SER A 150 6.95 17.70 -6.21
C SER A 150 7.70 19.02 -6.07
N ASP A 151 7.55 19.91 -7.04
CA ASP A 151 8.24 21.21 -7.03
C ASP A 151 7.71 22.15 -5.94
N LYS A 152 6.39 22.11 -5.68
CA LYS A 152 5.79 22.84 -4.55
C LYS A 152 6.35 22.31 -3.22
N LEU A 153 6.40 20.99 -3.03
CA LEU A 153 6.97 20.37 -1.82
C LEU A 153 8.42 20.78 -1.60
N ARG A 154 9.28 20.69 -2.63
CA ARG A 154 10.69 21.13 -2.54
C ARG A 154 10.82 22.60 -2.17
N ARG A 155 10.04 23.49 -2.79
CA ARG A 155 10.03 24.92 -2.46
C ARG A 155 9.59 25.22 -1.04
N MET A 156 8.72 24.40 -0.47
CA MET A 156 8.29 24.47 0.92
C MET A 156 9.33 23.93 1.91
N GLY A 157 10.40 23.28 1.44
CA GLY A 157 11.46 22.71 2.26
C GLY A 157 11.30 21.23 2.59
N TRP A 158 10.34 20.52 1.96
CA TRP A 158 10.25 19.08 2.02
C TRP A 158 11.37 18.40 1.24
N GLN A 159 11.86 17.30 1.77
CA GLN A 159 12.94 16.51 1.19
C GLN A 159 12.39 15.15 0.81
N GLN A 160 12.57 14.77 -0.43
CA GLN A 160 12.23 13.42 -0.88
C GLN A 160 13.34 12.48 -0.46
N GLY A 161 13.00 11.32 0.12
CA GLY A 161 13.96 10.27 0.39
C GLY A 161 14.70 9.85 -0.89
N GLU A 162 15.98 9.51 -0.79
CA GLU A 162 16.72 8.95 -1.92
C GLU A 162 16.04 7.65 -2.37
N ASP A 163 16.02 7.42 -3.69
CA ASP A 163 15.62 6.14 -4.25
C ASP A 163 16.60 5.08 -3.71
N GLY A 164 16.22 4.45 -2.63
CA GLY A 164 17.06 3.43 -2.02
C GLY A 164 17.16 2.23 -2.94
N GLY A 165 18.17 2.16 -3.78
CA GLY A 165 18.59 1.03 -4.63
C GLY A 165 17.69 -0.21 -4.69
N ALA A 166 18.12 -1.35 -5.12
CA ALA A 166 17.31 -2.56 -5.18
C ALA A 166 16.51 -2.81 -3.89
N GLY A 167 15.18 -2.51 -3.89
CA GLY A 167 14.30 -2.71 -2.74
C GLY A 167 13.30 -1.57 -2.50
N PHE A 168 12.61 -1.66 -1.37
CA PHE A 168 11.65 -0.64 -0.95
C PHE A 168 12.38 0.43 -0.12
N GLY A 169 12.89 1.49 -0.74
CA GLY A 169 13.56 2.59 -0.05
C GLY A 169 12.64 3.39 0.87
N ASP A 170 11.36 3.47 0.52
CA ASP A 170 10.30 4.07 1.32
C ASP A 170 9.65 3.04 2.26
N VAL A 171 9.02 3.48 3.35
CA VAL A 171 8.26 2.62 4.26
C VAL A 171 7.03 2.04 3.55
N GLN A 172 6.40 2.85 2.66
CA GLN A 172 5.36 2.40 1.74
C GLN A 172 5.95 2.28 0.32
N PRO A 173 5.48 1.30 -0.49
CA PRO A 173 6.05 1.08 -1.80
C PRO A 173 5.80 2.26 -2.73
N ARG A 174 6.88 2.78 -3.32
CA ARG A 174 6.80 3.83 -4.33
C ARG A 174 6.25 3.32 -5.65
N TYR A 175 6.62 2.09 -6.02
CA TYR A 175 6.12 1.40 -7.20
C TYR A 175 5.17 0.30 -6.79
N VAL A 176 3.98 0.29 -7.37
CA VAL A 176 2.96 -0.74 -7.15
C VAL A 176 2.48 -1.30 -8.48
N PHE A 177 1.86 -2.49 -8.44
CA PHE A 177 1.25 -3.07 -9.61
C PHE A 177 -0.26 -3.18 -9.41
N GLN A 178 -1.04 -2.63 -10.33
CA GLN A 178 -2.50 -2.48 -10.23
C GLN A 178 -3.19 -3.11 -11.42
N VAL A 179 -4.31 -3.77 -11.19
CA VAL A 179 -5.23 -4.25 -12.23
C VAL A 179 -6.46 -3.33 -12.20
N PRO A 180 -6.63 -2.41 -13.17
CA PRO A 180 -7.84 -1.60 -13.29
C PRO A 180 -9.05 -2.50 -13.56
N LEU A 181 -10.14 -2.24 -12.84
CA LEU A 181 -11.40 -2.98 -12.94
C LEU A 181 -12.54 -2.12 -13.48
N GLU A 182 -12.49 -0.80 -13.20
CA GLU A 182 -13.52 0.15 -13.61
C GLU A 182 -13.74 0.14 -15.13
N GLY A 183 -15.01 0.07 -15.53
CA GLY A 183 -15.40 0.08 -16.96
C GLY A 183 -15.07 -1.20 -17.72
N ARG A 184 -14.60 -2.27 -17.05
CA ARG A 184 -14.24 -3.55 -17.66
C ARG A 184 -15.15 -4.67 -17.18
N SER A 185 -15.47 -5.61 -18.05
CA SER A 185 -16.07 -6.87 -17.63
C SER A 185 -15.02 -7.80 -16.98
N LEU A 186 -15.47 -8.72 -16.13
CA LEU A 186 -14.58 -9.72 -15.54
C LEU A 186 -13.92 -10.60 -16.62
N GLU A 187 -14.62 -10.84 -17.73
CA GLU A 187 -14.10 -11.55 -18.88
C GLU A 187 -12.94 -10.79 -19.56
N ASP A 188 -13.07 -9.45 -19.70
CA ASP A 188 -12.01 -8.61 -20.28
C ASP A 188 -10.79 -8.56 -19.37
N VAL A 189 -10.98 -8.52 -18.05
CA VAL A 189 -9.89 -8.62 -17.09
C VAL A 189 -9.17 -9.96 -17.23
N HIS A 190 -9.90 -11.07 -17.32
CA HIS A 190 -9.32 -12.40 -17.52
C HIS A 190 -8.61 -12.54 -18.88
N LYS A 191 -9.17 -11.97 -19.96
CA LYS A 191 -8.51 -11.92 -21.28
C LYS A 191 -7.20 -11.13 -21.24
N GLY A 192 -7.13 -10.10 -20.39
CA GLY A 192 -5.90 -9.33 -20.18
C GLY A 192 -4.75 -10.14 -19.58
N PHE A 193 -5.02 -11.23 -18.88
CA PHE A 193 -3.98 -12.13 -18.37
C PHE A 193 -3.18 -12.74 -19.51
N ASN A 194 -1.87 -12.88 -19.34
CA ASN A 194 -1.05 -13.58 -20.31
C ASN A 194 -1.42 -15.08 -20.38
N GLN A 195 -0.93 -15.76 -21.41
CA GLN A 195 -1.25 -17.18 -21.65
C GLN A 195 -0.81 -18.08 -20.47
N LEU A 196 0.34 -17.78 -19.87
CA LEU A 196 0.87 -18.54 -18.73
C LEU A 196 -0.08 -18.45 -17.52
N TRP A 197 -0.55 -17.25 -17.18
CA TRP A 197 -1.50 -17.05 -16.09
C TRP A 197 -2.81 -17.78 -16.30
N ARG A 198 -3.41 -17.66 -17.51
CA ARG A 198 -4.64 -18.38 -17.83
C ARG A 198 -4.47 -19.91 -17.77
N ARG A 199 -3.30 -20.42 -18.23
CA ARG A 199 -2.99 -21.85 -18.10
C ARG A 199 -2.80 -22.28 -16.64
N ASN A 200 -2.15 -21.45 -15.83
CA ASN A 200 -1.93 -21.75 -14.41
C ASN A 200 -3.24 -21.78 -13.61
N ILE A 201 -4.18 -20.85 -13.86
CA ILE A 201 -5.52 -20.88 -13.26
C ILE A 201 -6.24 -22.18 -13.64
N LYS A 202 -6.28 -22.54 -14.93
CA LYS A 202 -6.88 -23.80 -15.39
C LYS A 202 -6.18 -25.04 -14.83
N LYS A 203 -4.86 -24.98 -14.63
CA LYS A 203 -4.10 -26.08 -14.03
C LYS A 203 -4.47 -26.25 -12.57
N ALA A 204 -4.59 -25.18 -11.81
CA ALA A 204 -5.01 -25.22 -10.41
C ALA A 204 -6.43 -25.82 -10.26
N ASP A 205 -7.35 -25.35 -11.09
CA ASP A 205 -8.73 -25.87 -11.13
C ASP A 205 -8.77 -27.38 -11.41
N LYS A 206 -8.06 -27.83 -12.46
CA LYS A 206 -7.94 -29.25 -12.82
C LYS A 206 -7.26 -30.10 -11.75
N ALA A 207 -6.36 -29.51 -10.96
CA ALA A 207 -5.70 -30.19 -9.84
C ALA A 207 -6.60 -30.26 -8.60
N GLY A 208 -7.77 -29.61 -8.62
CA GLY A 208 -8.69 -29.59 -7.46
C GLY A 208 -8.30 -28.59 -6.39
N VAL A 209 -7.51 -27.55 -6.72
CA VAL A 209 -7.22 -26.45 -5.77
C VAL A 209 -8.49 -25.66 -5.52
N GLN A 210 -8.90 -25.57 -4.26
CA GLN A 210 -10.05 -24.78 -3.83
C GLN A 210 -9.58 -23.54 -3.08
N VAL A 211 -10.23 -22.40 -3.35
CA VAL A 211 -9.94 -21.16 -2.61
C VAL A 211 -11.12 -20.83 -1.71
N VAL A 212 -10.86 -20.85 -0.39
CA VAL A 212 -11.83 -20.62 0.67
C VAL A 212 -11.52 -19.35 1.44
N GLN A 213 -12.54 -18.70 1.99
CA GLN A 213 -12.36 -17.58 2.92
C GLN A 213 -12.15 -18.14 4.33
N GLY A 214 -11.18 -17.60 5.04
CA GLY A 214 -10.88 -17.86 6.43
C GLY A 214 -11.31 -16.72 7.35
N ASN A 215 -11.12 -16.93 8.65
CA ASN A 215 -11.45 -15.97 9.70
C ASN A 215 -10.36 -15.95 10.78
N MET A 216 -9.60 -14.87 10.89
CA MET A 216 -8.53 -14.76 11.91
C MET A 216 -9.03 -14.64 13.34
N ALA A 217 -10.35 -14.51 13.57
CA ALA A 217 -10.94 -14.71 14.89
C ALA A 217 -11.03 -16.21 15.28
N ASN A 218 -10.98 -17.11 14.30
CA ASN A 218 -10.85 -18.55 14.53
C ASN A 218 -9.37 -18.88 14.80
N PRO A 219 -9.01 -19.45 15.97
CA PRO A 219 -7.61 -19.79 16.28
C PRO A 219 -6.95 -20.71 15.25
N TYR A 220 -7.66 -21.69 14.71
CA TYR A 220 -7.13 -22.61 13.69
C TYR A 220 -6.74 -21.87 12.40
N ASP A 221 -7.59 -20.98 11.90
CA ASP A 221 -7.29 -20.21 10.70
C ASP A 221 -6.12 -19.25 10.91
N LEU A 222 -6.04 -18.65 12.11
CA LEU A 222 -4.94 -17.77 12.47
C LEU A 222 -3.61 -18.54 12.63
N ASP A 223 -3.65 -19.76 13.14
CA ASP A 223 -2.48 -20.64 13.28
C ASP A 223 -1.97 -21.08 11.90
N GLU A 224 -2.87 -21.48 11.02
CA GLU A 224 -2.53 -21.86 9.64
C GLU A 224 -1.98 -20.68 8.84
N TRP A 225 -2.57 -19.49 9.00
CA TRP A 225 -2.00 -18.25 8.44
C TRP A 225 -0.56 -18.04 8.92
N GLN A 226 -0.33 -18.08 10.24
CA GLN A 226 0.99 -17.82 10.82
C GLN A 226 2.00 -18.87 10.36
N ARG A 227 1.63 -20.15 10.32
CA ARG A 227 2.48 -21.25 9.84
C ARG A 227 2.96 -21.00 8.41
N LEU A 228 2.06 -20.69 7.49
CA LEU A 228 2.40 -20.40 6.09
C LEU A 228 3.24 -19.13 5.94
N TYR A 229 2.94 -18.11 6.77
CA TYR A 229 3.65 -16.85 6.74
C TYR A 229 5.10 -16.97 7.24
N GLU A 230 5.34 -17.79 8.26
CA GLU A 230 6.68 -18.10 8.76
C GLU A 230 7.51 -18.89 7.73
N ILE A 231 6.93 -19.89 7.06
CA ILE A 231 7.57 -20.61 5.95
C ILE A 231 7.98 -19.64 4.84
N THR A 232 7.11 -18.69 4.51
CA THR A 232 7.39 -17.67 3.49
C THR A 232 8.49 -16.73 3.94
N ALA A 233 8.47 -16.29 5.22
CA ALA A 233 9.48 -15.39 5.78
C ALA A 233 10.86 -16.02 5.79
N GLU A 234 10.98 -17.30 6.13
CA GLU A 234 12.23 -18.06 6.08
C GLU A 234 12.78 -18.15 4.65
N ARG A 235 11.93 -18.55 3.71
CA ARG A 235 12.31 -18.66 2.29
C ARG A 235 12.76 -17.33 1.70
N ASP A 236 11.99 -16.26 1.94
CA ASP A 236 12.17 -14.94 1.32
C ASP A 236 13.02 -14.00 2.19
N LYS A 237 13.57 -14.53 3.30
CA LYS A 237 14.56 -13.89 4.20
C LYS A 237 14.10 -12.55 4.78
N PHE A 238 12.84 -12.45 5.21
CA PHE A 238 12.36 -11.29 5.95
C PHE A 238 11.95 -11.65 7.38
N ARG A 239 11.92 -10.66 8.27
CA ARG A 239 11.45 -10.85 9.64
C ARG A 239 9.93 -10.92 9.69
N PRO A 240 9.33 -12.05 10.07
CA PRO A 240 7.88 -12.19 10.14
C PRO A 240 7.28 -11.31 11.25
N ARG A 241 6.09 -10.79 10.99
CA ARG A 241 5.28 -10.16 12.04
C ARG A 241 4.70 -11.23 12.94
N PRO A 242 4.57 -10.94 14.26
CA PRO A 242 4.02 -11.92 15.19
C PRO A 242 2.51 -12.16 14.93
N LYS A 243 2.03 -13.34 15.26
CA LYS A 243 0.62 -13.75 15.17
C LYS A 243 -0.34 -12.72 15.77
N ALA A 244 0.00 -12.16 16.95
CA ALA A 244 -0.81 -11.14 17.62
C ALA A 244 -0.98 -9.85 16.80
N TYR A 245 -0.05 -9.53 15.88
CA TYR A 245 -0.21 -8.40 14.96
C TYR A 245 -1.36 -8.64 13.98
N PHE A 246 -1.45 -9.81 13.38
CA PHE A 246 -2.50 -10.15 12.43
C PHE A 246 -3.86 -10.28 13.10
N GLN A 247 -3.91 -10.89 14.28
CA GLN A 247 -5.15 -10.96 15.08
C GLN A 247 -5.67 -9.57 15.41
N ARG A 248 -4.79 -8.66 15.89
CA ARG A 248 -5.16 -7.28 16.15
C ARG A 248 -5.64 -6.57 14.90
N MET A 249 -4.87 -6.69 13.79
CA MET A 249 -5.23 -6.08 12.51
C MET A 249 -6.62 -6.52 12.04
N TRP A 250 -6.91 -7.82 12.11
CA TRP A 250 -8.22 -8.37 11.79
C TRP A 250 -9.33 -7.79 12.66
N ASN A 251 -9.12 -7.82 13.97
CA ASN A 251 -10.15 -7.38 14.92
C ASN A 251 -10.49 -5.91 14.77
N VAL A 252 -9.48 -5.03 14.71
CA VAL A 252 -9.73 -3.59 14.70
C VAL A 252 -10.23 -3.09 13.34
N LEU A 253 -9.72 -3.64 12.24
CA LEU A 253 -10.17 -3.25 10.91
C LEU A 253 -11.61 -3.70 10.64
N ASN A 254 -11.96 -4.94 11.02
CA ASN A 254 -13.31 -5.47 10.83
C ASN A 254 -14.32 -4.98 11.88
N ALA A 255 -13.86 -4.43 13.01
CA ALA A 255 -14.74 -3.71 13.94
C ALA A 255 -15.16 -2.33 13.38
N GLU A 256 -14.28 -1.67 12.60
CA GLU A 256 -14.60 -0.41 11.93
C GLU A 256 -15.50 -0.61 10.71
N ASP A 257 -15.25 -1.66 9.94
CA ASP A 257 -16.01 -2.06 8.76
C ASP A 257 -15.91 -3.58 8.59
N PRO A 258 -17.01 -4.36 8.70
CA PRO A 258 -17.00 -5.83 8.72
C PRO A 258 -16.36 -6.50 7.49
N HIS A 259 -16.16 -5.75 6.43
CA HIS A 259 -15.55 -6.25 5.18
C HIS A 259 -14.17 -5.66 4.89
N ARG A 260 -13.61 -4.87 5.83
CA ARG A 260 -12.34 -4.16 5.64
C ARG A 260 -11.16 -5.09 5.38
N MET A 261 -11.12 -6.24 6.04
CA MET A 261 -10.08 -7.25 5.88
C MET A 261 -10.68 -8.62 5.63
N ARG A 262 -10.19 -9.32 4.62
CA ARG A 262 -10.53 -10.72 4.31
C ARG A 262 -9.28 -11.58 4.33
N LEU A 263 -9.45 -12.85 4.71
CA LEU A 263 -8.44 -13.90 4.66
C LEU A 263 -8.85 -14.96 3.65
N TYR A 264 -7.90 -15.44 2.87
CA TYR A 264 -8.10 -16.50 1.89
C TYR A 264 -7.07 -17.61 2.11
N PHE A 265 -7.50 -18.86 1.89
CA PHE A 265 -6.63 -20.02 1.79
C PHE A 265 -6.84 -20.72 0.46
N ALA A 266 -5.75 -21.18 -0.16
CA ALA A 266 -5.81 -22.16 -1.24
C ALA A 266 -5.54 -23.54 -0.64
N GLU A 267 -6.51 -24.44 -0.79
CA GLU A 267 -6.51 -25.80 -0.26
C GLU A 267 -6.34 -26.82 -1.40
N HIS A 268 -5.55 -27.86 -1.16
CA HIS A 268 -5.36 -28.98 -2.07
C HIS A 268 -5.18 -30.27 -1.28
N GLU A 269 -6.02 -31.28 -1.56
CA GLU A 269 -6.01 -32.58 -0.86
C GLU A 269 -6.11 -32.43 0.68
N GLY A 270 -6.98 -31.51 1.14
CA GLY A 270 -7.21 -31.25 2.56
C GLY A 270 -6.13 -30.43 3.27
N GLU A 271 -5.11 -29.96 2.55
CA GLU A 271 -4.03 -29.16 3.08
C GLU A 271 -4.10 -27.69 2.60
N ARG A 272 -3.90 -26.73 3.51
CA ARG A 272 -3.72 -25.30 3.20
C ARG A 272 -2.30 -25.04 2.75
N ILE A 273 -2.13 -24.73 1.47
CA ILE A 273 -0.81 -24.58 0.82
C ILE A 273 -0.47 -23.13 0.42
N SER A 274 -1.43 -22.24 0.44
CA SER A 274 -1.20 -20.80 0.27
C SER A 274 -2.27 -20.02 1.02
N ALA A 275 -1.91 -18.80 1.45
CA ALA A 275 -2.83 -17.89 2.12
C ALA A 275 -2.57 -16.44 1.69
N ALA A 276 -3.61 -15.61 1.76
CA ALA A 276 -3.49 -14.18 1.47
C ALA A 276 -4.49 -13.36 2.27
N THR A 277 -4.12 -12.10 2.53
CA THR A 277 -5.04 -11.11 3.08
C THR A 277 -5.38 -10.05 2.04
N MET A 278 -6.62 -9.61 2.06
CA MET A 278 -7.17 -8.57 1.21
C MET A 278 -7.71 -7.43 2.07
N LEU A 279 -7.35 -6.19 1.76
CA LEU A 279 -7.87 -4.99 2.41
C LEU A 279 -8.77 -4.22 1.44
N ILE A 280 -9.82 -3.56 1.95
CA ILE A 280 -10.83 -2.90 1.15
C ILE A 280 -11.14 -1.53 1.75
N VAL A 281 -11.02 -0.45 0.96
CA VAL A 281 -11.49 0.89 1.33
C VAL A 281 -12.14 1.54 0.11
N GLY A 282 -13.44 1.65 0.12
CA GLY A 282 -14.20 2.11 -1.05
C GLY A 282 -13.89 1.25 -2.28
N GLY A 283 -13.66 1.89 -3.42
CA GLY A 283 -13.34 1.21 -4.67
C GLY A 283 -11.91 0.68 -4.81
N HIS A 284 -11.06 0.77 -3.79
CA HIS A 284 -9.69 0.27 -3.84
C HIS A 284 -9.53 -1.00 -3.00
N VAL A 285 -9.02 -2.05 -3.62
CA VAL A 285 -8.78 -3.35 -2.99
C VAL A 285 -7.31 -3.70 -3.09
N TRP A 286 -6.68 -4.06 -1.96
CA TRP A 286 -5.27 -4.43 -1.88
C TRP A 286 -5.08 -5.90 -1.53
N TYR A 287 -4.26 -6.60 -2.30
CA TYR A 287 -3.56 -7.79 -1.85
C TYR A 287 -2.45 -7.36 -0.89
N SER A 288 -2.66 -7.56 0.42
CA SER A 288 -1.81 -6.94 1.44
C SER A 288 -0.66 -7.84 1.90
N TYR A 289 -0.95 -9.06 2.29
CA TYR A 289 0.04 -10.07 2.67
C TYR A 289 -0.23 -11.37 1.95
N GLY A 290 0.82 -12.07 1.55
CA GLY A 290 0.76 -13.38 0.95
C GLY A 290 1.69 -14.36 1.63
N ALA A 291 1.29 -15.63 1.65
CA ALA A 291 2.04 -16.72 2.23
C ALA A 291 1.85 -17.99 1.41
N SER A 292 2.88 -18.85 1.35
CA SER A 292 2.78 -20.11 0.63
C SER A 292 3.75 -21.16 1.17
N ALA A 293 3.34 -22.42 1.13
CA ALA A 293 4.20 -23.55 1.38
C ALA A 293 5.33 -23.67 0.34
N ASN A 294 6.36 -24.43 0.65
CA ASN A 294 7.47 -24.70 -0.27
C ASN A 294 7.19 -25.87 -1.22
N HIS A 295 6.20 -26.71 -0.92
CA HIS A 295 5.76 -27.86 -1.71
C HIS A 295 4.42 -27.60 -2.41
N LYS A 296 4.00 -28.51 -3.30
CA LYS A 296 2.76 -28.42 -4.12
C LYS A 296 2.64 -27.10 -4.92
N ARG A 297 3.79 -26.48 -5.26
CA ARG A 297 3.82 -25.25 -6.06
C ARG A 297 3.42 -25.50 -7.51
N GLU A 298 3.59 -26.73 -7.97
CA GLU A 298 3.21 -27.19 -9.32
C GLU A 298 1.70 -27.15 -9.57
N VAL A 299 0.84 -27.23 -8.53
CA VAL A 299 -0.62 -27.09 -8.67
C VAL A 299 -1.07 -25.62 -8.74
N ARG A 300 -0.13 -24.65 -8.68
CA ARG A 300 -0.38 -23.21 -8.90
C ARG A 300 -1.38 -22.55 -7.94
N PRO A 301 -1.29 -22.77 -6.62
CA PRO A 301 -2.26 -22.26 -5.65
C PRO A 301 -2.34 -20.73 -5.64
N SER A 302 -1.21 -20.03 -5.80
CA SER A 302 -1.16 -18.57 -5.81
C SER A 302 -1.92 -17.95 -7.00
N ASN A 303 -1.90 -18.61 -8.18
CA ASN A 303 -2.67 -18.13 -9.32
C ASN A 303 -4.18 -18.32 -9.11
N ALA A 304 -4.61 -19.45 -8.53
CA ALA A 304 -6.00 -19.69 -8.18
C ALA A 304 -6.49 -18.65 -7.15
N MET A 305 -5.70 -18.42 -6.10
CA MET A 305 -6.03 -17.48 -5.03
C MET A 305 -6.15 -16.03 -5.54
N GLN A 306 -5.17 -15.54 -6.30
CA GLN A 306 -5.23 -14.20 -6.89
C GLN A 306 -6.43 -14.02 -7.82
N TRP A 307 -6.77 -15.06 -8.61
CA TRP A 307 -7.95 -15.02 -9.46
C TRP A 307 -9.24 -14.93 -8.66
N ARG A 308 -9.37 -15.73 -7.58
CA ARG A 308 -10.53 -15.66 -6.69
C ARG A 308 -10.63 -14.30 -5.99
N MET A 309 -9.55 -13.78 -5.45
CA MET A 309 -9.53 -12.46 -4.80
C MET A 309 -9.92 -11.34 -5.78
N LEU A 310 -9.47 -11.43 -7.02
CA LEU A 310 -9.83 -10.47 -8.06
C LEU A 310 -11.32 -10.56 -8.44
N GLN A 311 -11.88 -11.78 -8.53
CA GLN A 311 -13.32 -11.98 -8.73
C GLN A 311 -14.14 -11.38 -7.57
N ASP A 312 -13.71 -11.58 -6.34
CA ASP A 312 -14.37 -11.03 -5.17
C ASP A 312 -14.25 -9.49 -5.14
N ALA A 313 -13.09 -8.92 -5.50
CA ALA A 313 -12.91 -7.48 -5.64
C ALA A 313 -13.84 -6.89 -6.72
N TYR A 314 -13.94 -7.55 -7.86
CA TYR A 314 -14.86 -7.17 -8.95
C TYR A 314 -16.33 -7.21 -8.49
N ALA A 315 -16.73 -8.25 -7.79
CA ALA A 315 -18.10 -8.40 -7.26
C ALA A 315 -18.46 -7.33 -6.21
N LEU A 316 -17.45 -6.78 -5.50
CA LEU A 316 -17.60 -5.65 -4.58
C LEU A 316 -17.71 -4.30 -5.30
N GLY A 317 -17.61 -4.25 -6.63
CA GLY A 317 -17.60 -3.00 -7.39
C GLY A 317 -16.30 -2.21 -7.28
N ALA A 318 -15.18 -2.88 -6.98
CA ALA A 318 -13.88 -2.21 -6.90
C ALA A 318 -13.49 -1.61 -8.26
N SER A 319 -12.91 -0.42 -8.22
CA SER A 319 -12.32 0.25 -9.40
C SER A 319 -10.91 -0.26 -9.72
N VAL A 320 -10.20 -0.75 -8.69
CA VAL A 320 -8.83 -1.25 -8.83
C VAL A 320 -8.53 -2.40 -7.86
N TYR A 321 -7.82 -3.42 -8.35
CA TYR A 321 -7.20 -4.47 -7.56
C TYR A 321 -5.68 -4.25 -7.53
N ASP A 322 -5.14 -3.89 -6.37
CA ASP A 322 -3.75 -3.50 -6.17
C ASP A 322 -2.94 -4.68 -5.62
N LEU A 323 -1.99 -5.16 -6.40
CA LEU A 323 -1.07 -6.23 -6.03
C LEU A 323 0.09 -5.73 -5.16
N ARG A 324 0.07 -4.47 -4.73
CA ARG A 324 1.08 -3.81 -3.90
C ARG A 324 2.45 -3.72 -4.58
N GLY A 325 3.47 -3.50 -3.74
CA GLY A 325 4.80 -3.13 -4.15
C GLY A 325 5.47 -4.02 -5.18
N ILE A 326 6.19 -3.38 -6.08
CA ILE A 326 7.14 -3.99 -7.00
C ILE A 326 8.48 -3.25 -6.87
N SER A 327 9.57 -3.91 -7.25
CA SER A 327 10.84 -3.23 -7.53
C SER A 327 10.72 -2.44 -8.84
N ASP A 328 11.46 -1.35 -8.97
CA ASP A 328 11.65 -0.68 -10.26
C ASP A 328 12.69 -1.37 -11.14
N SER A 329 13.46 -2.31 -10.57
CA SER A 329 14.47 -3.10 -11.28
C SER A 329 13.82 -4.10 -12.25
N LEU A 330 14.34 -4.12 -13.48
CA LEU A 330 14.01 -5.09 -14.52
C LEU A 330 15.18 -6.03 -14.80
N ASP A 331 16.22 -6.02 -13.99
CA ASP A 331 17.38 -6.91 -14.10
C ASP A 331 16.96 -8.34 -13.71
N GLU A 332 17.21 -9.29 -14.58
CA GLU A 332 16.92 -10.73 -14.36
C GLU A 332 17.64 -11.31 -13.14
N ASN A 333 18.76 -10.70 -12.73
CA ASN A 333 19.52 -11.11 -11.57
C ASN A 333 18.96 -10.53 -10.25
N ASP A 334 17.98 -9.61 -10.32
CA ASP A 334 17.33 -9.08 -9.12
C ASP A 334 16.45 -10.16 -8.48
N HIS A 335 16.59 -10.36 -7.17
CA HIS A 335 15.81 -11.36 -6.42
C HIS A 335 14.29 -11.10 -6.46
N LEU A 336 13.85 -9.88 -6.76
CA LEU A 336 12.43 -9.50 -6.92
C LEU A 336 11.94 -9.59 -8.38
N PHE A 337 12.82 -9.96 -9.34
CA PHE A 337 12.45 -10.04 -10.75
C PHE A 337 11.28 -11.01 -11.00
N GLY A 338 11.30 -12.17 -10.36
CA GLY A 338 10.19 -13.13 -10.45
C GLY A 338 8.85 -12.57 -9.96
N LEU A 339 8.89 -11.66 -8.96
CA LEU A 339 7.68 -11.01 -8.43
C LEU A 339 7.07 -10.03 -9.44
N ILE A 340 7.89 -9.21 -10.10
CA ILE A 340 7.39 -8.30 -11.13
C ILE A 340 6.85 -9.08 -12.33
N GLN A 341 7.55 -10.13 -12.79
CA GLN A 341 7.06 -10.99 -13.88
C GLN A 341 5.70 -11.63 -13.54
N PHE A 342 5.53 -12.11 -12.30
CA PHE A 342 4.26 -12.66 -11.83
C PHE A 342 3.14 -11.63 -11.94
N LYS A 343 3.35 -10.41 -11.43
CA LYS A 343 2.34 -9.34 -11.44
C LYS A 343 2.02 -8.84 -12.85
N VAL A 344 3.04 -8.62 -13.68
CA VAL A 344 2.90 -8.23 -15.10
C VAL A 344 2.08 -9.25 -15.89
N GLY A 345 2.13 -10.53 -15.49
CA GLY A 345 1.32 -11.58 -16.08
C GLY A 345 -0.19 -11.36 -15.99
N THR A 346 -0.68 -10.54 -15.05
CA THR A 346 -2.10 -10.18 -14.90
C THR A 346 -2.60 -9.17 -15.92
N GLY A 347 -1.72 -8.59 -16.76
CA GLY A 347 -2.10 -7.61 -17.77
C GLY A 347 -2.53 -6.25 -17.20
N GLY A 348 -2.20 -5.98 -15.94
CA GLY A 348 -2.40 -4.68 -15.29
C GLY A 348 -1.34 -3.65 -15.67
N GLN A 349 -1.06 -2.75 -14.77
CA GLN A 349 -0.11 -1.65 -14.96
C GLN A 349 0.74 -1.41 -13.70
N ALA A 350 2.00 -1.05 -13.88
CA ALA A 350 2.81 -0.47 -12.83
C ALA A 350 2.41 1.00 -12.62
N ALA A 351 2.42 1.47 -11.39
CA ALA A 351 2.23 2.87 -11.04
C ALA A 351 3.36 3.35 -10.13
N GLU A 352 3.93 4.51 -10.46
CA GLU A 352 4.91 5.21 -9.63
C GLU A 352 4.18 6.31 -8.86
N TYR A 353 4.23 6.24 -7.52
CA TYR A 353 3.78 7.31 -6.64
C TYR A 353 4.88 8.36 -6.42
N LEU A 354 4.51 9.52 -5.88
CA LEU A 354 5.46 10.56 -5.48
C LEU A 354 6.50 10.08 -4.46
N GLY A 355 6.26 8.92 -3.81
CA GLY A 355 7.11 8.41 -2.73
C GLY A 355 6.94 9.20 -1.44
N GLU A 356 7.80 8.93 -0.48
CA GLU A 356 7.73 9.57 0.84
C GLU A 356 8.60 10.82 0.92
N TRP A 357 8.12 11.78 1.71
CA TRP A 357 8.72 13.09 1.89
C TRP A 357 8.91 13.40 3.36
N ASP A 358 10.08 13.93 3.71
CA ASP A 358 10.43 14.33 5.06
C ASP A 358 10.48 15.86 5.19
N PHE A 359 9.98 16.37 6.32
CA PHE A 359 10.13 17.76 6.70
C PHE A 359 10.81 17.88 8.06
N PRO A 360 12.08 18.34 8.12
CA PRO A 360 12.82 18.46 9.37
C PRO A 360 12.38 19.70 10.16
N LEU A 361 11.51 19.53 11.16
CA LEU A 361 11.12 20.59 12.10
C LEU A 361 12.27 20.95 13.05
N ASN A 362 13.14 19.97 13.37
CA ASN A 362 14.40 20.15 14.07
C ASN A 362 15.50 19.41 13.30
N LYS A 363 16.33 20.17 12.58
CA LYS A 363 17.36 19.64 11.69
C LYS A 363 18.38 18.73 12.40
N LEU A 364 18.74 19.06 13.65
CA LEU A 364 19.74 18.25 14.39
C LEU A 364 19.17 16.89 14.78
N LEU A 365 17.95 16.85 15.32
CA LEU A 365 17.30 15.58 15.67
C LEU A 365 16.96 14.75 14.44
N HIS A 366 16.58 15.38 13.33
CA HIS A 366 16.32 14.67 12.07
C HIS A 366 17.58 13.99 11.56
N LYS A 367 18.71 14.73 11.46
CA LYS A 367 20.01 14.16 11.06
C LYS A 367 20.49 13.04 11.99
N ALA A 368 20.26 13.16 13.29
CA ALA A 368 20.59 12.10 14.25
C ALA A 368 19.77 10.82 14.00
N LEU A 369 18.47 10.97 13.64
CA LEU A 369 17.63 9.83 13.26
C LEU A 369 18.12 9.16 11.98
N ASP A 370 18.48 9.92 10.94
CA ASP A 370 18.97 9.38 9.67
C ASP A 370 20.24 8.56 9.87
N ILE A 371 21.19 9.10 10.67
CA ILE A 371 22.41 8.35 11.04
C ILE A 371 22.09 7.08 11.82
N TYR A 372 21.09 7.12 12.71
CA TYR A 372 20.67 5.94 13.46
C TYR A 372 20.02 4.88 12.56
N MET A 373 19.18 5.31 11.62
CA MET A 373 18.48 4.41 10.68
C MET A 373 19.43 3.79 9.65
N SER A 374 20.43 4.54 9.16
CA SER A 374 21.42 4.05 8.19
C SER A 374 22.39 2.99 8.74
N ARG A 375 22.44 2.82 10.09
CA ARG A 375 23.29 1.83 10.77
C ARG A 375 22.53 0.54 11.16
N ARG A 376 21.28 0.42 10.82
CA ARG A 376 20.41 -0.74 11.07
C ARG A 376 20.11 -1.54 9.83
#